data_a8e797d47459def7e3d6d002e3ec5765
#
_entry.id   a8e797d47459def7e3d6d002e3ec5765
#
_cell.length_a   1.000
_cell.length_b   1.000
_cell.length_c   1.000
_cell.angle_alpha   90.00
_cell.angle_beta   90.00
_cell.angle_gamma   90.00
#
_symmetry.space_group_name_H-M   'P 1'
#
loop_
_entity.id
_entity.type
_entity.pdbx_description
1 polymer ?
#
loop_
_entity_poly.entity_id
_entity_poly.type
_entity_poly.pdbx_seq_one_letter_code
_entity_poly.pdbx_strand_id
1 'polypeptide(L)'
;GTDLAPQLEEAAELAGLDPDAAIAQLSQARVRVLTIGFAPGQPYMGELPQNWDIPRQQGLTKSVPAGALIVAIRQLIIFTNASPTGWRHIGQTAFKTFRPRSDTPFALSPGDELCFPSISRAEYDKITATDETGQGGAETEVLA
;
A
#
# COMPACT_ATOMS: atom_id res chain seq x y z
N GLY A 1 9.52 3.11 -13.51
CA GLY A 1 9.22 3.30 -12.10
C GLY A 1 10.35 3.91 -11.34
N THR A 2 10.04 4.32 -10.15
CA THR A 2 11.01 4.83 -9.20
C THR A 2 11.39 3.72 -8.21
N ASP A 3 12.36 4.00 -7.35
CA ASP A 3 12.75 3.07 -6.29
C ASP A 3 11.60 2.79 -5.30
N LEU A 4 10.61 3.69 -5.21
CA LEU A 4 9.44 3.52 -4.35
C LEU A 4 8.29 2.78 -5.04
N ALA A 5 8.34 2.62 -6.34
CA ALA A 5 7.32 1.92 -7.12
C ALA A 5 7.96 1.19 -8.30
N PRO A 6 8.89 0.25 -8.03
CA PRO A 6 9.72 -0.32 -9.10
C PRO A 6 8.94 -1.15 -10.11
N GLN A 7 7.77 -1.64 -9.77
CA GLN A 7 6.96 -2.49 -10.63
C GLN A 7 5.65 -1.85 -11.07
N LEU A 8 5.52 -0.52 -10.88
CA LEU A 8 4.30 0.19 -11.24
C LEU A 8 3.99 0.11 -12.73
N GLU A 9 4.99 0.30 -13.59
CA GLU A 9 4.79 0.24 -15.05
C GLU A 9 4.29 -1.13 -15.49
N GLU A 10 4.90 -2.19 -14.98
CA GLU A 10 4.51 -3.56 -15.29
C GLU A 10 3.08 -3.85 -14.82
N ALA A 11 2.75 -3.46 -13.60
CA ALA A 11 1.41 -3.66 -13.06
C ALA A 11 0.37 -2.86 -13.84
N ALA A 12 0.67 -1.62 -14.19
CA ALA A 12 -0.22 -0.77 -14.98
C ALA A 12 -0.50 -1.40 -16.35
N GLU A 13 0.52 -1.90 -17.02
CA GLU A 13 0.37 -2.56 -18.30
C GLU A 13 -0.57 -3.78 -18.19
N LEU A 14 -0.41 -4.60 -17.16
CA LEU A 14 -1.28 -5.73 -16.92
C LEU A 14 -2.73 -5.32 -16.62
N ALA A 15 -2.91 -4.16 -16.02
CA ALA A 15 -4.24 -3.60 -15.75
C ALA A 15 -4.83 -2.86 -16.96
N GLY A 16 -4.10 -2.77 -18.08
CA GLY A 16 -4.56 -2.08 -19.27
C GLY A 16 -4.45 -0.56 -19.19
N LEU A 17 -3.57 -0.04 -18.38
CA LEU A 17 -3.41 1.40 -18.14
C LEU A 17 -1.98 1.85 -18.40
N ASP A 18 -1.80 3.14 -18.71
CA ASP A 18 -0.48 3.74 -18.64
C ASP A 18 -0.19 4.09 -17.15
N PRO A 19 1.09 4.36 -16.80
CA PRO A 19 1.43 4.64 -15.41
C PRO A 19 0.67 5.80 -14.78
N ASP A 20 0.42 6.88 -15.51
CA ASP A 20 -0.29 8.04 -14.99
C ASP A 20 -1.77 7.71 -14.72
N ALA A 21 -2.41 6.98 -15.62
CA ALA A 21 -3.78 6.51 -15.43
C ALA A 21 -3.88 5.54 -14.25
N ALA A 22 -2.87 4.68 -14.07
CA ALA A 22 -2.82 3.76 -12.93
C ALA A 22 -2.72 4.51 -11.61
N ILE A 23 -1.84 5.51 -11.53
CA ILE A 23 -1.70 6.35 -10.33
C ILE A 23 -3.02 7.07 -10.03
N ALA A 24 -3.67 7.64 -11.05
CA ALA A 24 -4.94 8.33 -10.86
C ALA A 24 -6.02 7.38 -10.32
N GLN A 25 -6.14 6.19 -10.90
CA GLN A 25 -7.15 5.23 -10.48
C GLN A 25 -6.90 4.73 -9.05
N LEU A 26 -5.67 4.38 -8.72
CA LEU A 26 -5.30 3.91 -7.38
C LEU A 26 -5.45 5.01 -6.33
N SER A 27 -5.11 6.25 -6.68
CA SER A 27 -5.22 7.39 -5.76
C SER A 27 -6.67 7.73 -5.42
N GLN A 28 -7.60 7.44 -6.32
CA GLN A 28 -9.02 7.70 -6.13
C GLN A 28 -9.78 6.51 -5.54
N ALA A 29 -9.19 5.32 -5.57
CA ALA A 29 -9.85 4.12 -5.08
C ALA A 29 -10.01 4.16 -3.56
N ARG A 30 -11.17 3.73 -3.09
CA ARG A 30 -11.41 3.48 -1.68
C ARG A 30 -11.36 1.98 -1.47
N VAL A 31 -10.41 1.50 -0.69
CA VAL A 31 -10.27 0.08 -0.40
C VAL A 31 -10.59 -0.18 1.06
N ARG A 32 -11.17 -1.34 1.30
CA ARG A 32 -11.55 -1.76 2.65
C ARG A 32 -10.58 -2.81 3.15
N VAL A 33 -10.20 -2.74 4.41
CA VAL A 33 -9.43 -3.80 5.04
C VAL A 33 -10.33 -5.02 5.16
N LEU A 34 -9.98 -6.07 4.43
CA LEU A 34 -10.73 -7.33 4.40
C LEU A 34 -10.28 -8.26 5.51
N THR A 35 -8.96 -8.33 5.72
CA THR A 35 -8.37 -9.16 6.76
C THR A 35 -7.00 -8.60 7.15
N ILE A 36 -6.51 -9.02 8.30
CA ILE A 36 -5.17 -8.67 8.79
C ILE A 36 -4.47 -9.97 9.14
N GLY A 37 -3.23 -10.14 8.67
CA GLY A 37 -2.49 -11.37 8.93
C GLY A 37 -1.15 -11.42 8.25
N PHE A 38 -0.51 -12.57 8.29
CA PHE A 38 0.84 -12.86 7.84
C PHE A 38 1.91 -12.19 8.73
N ALA A 39 1.80 -10.89 8.97
CA ALA A 39 2.64 -10.14 9.92
C ALA A 39 1.73 -9.28 10.79
N PRO A 40 2.17 -8.87 11.99
CA PRO A 40 1.33 -8.06 12.88
C PRO A 40 0.85 -6.77 12.18
N GLY A 41 -0.47 -6.56 12.17
CA GLY A 41 -1.08 -5.35 11.60
C GLY A 41 -1.07 -5.24 10.09
N GLN A 42 -0.63 -6.27 9.36
CA GLN A 42 -0.54 -6.23 7.90
C GLN A 42 -1.92 -6.37 7.26
N PRO A 43 -2.41 -5.30 6.58
CA PRO A 43 -3.76 -5.33 6.02
C PRO A 43 -3.78 -5.89 4.61
N TYR A 44 -4.78 -6.72 4.32
CA TYR A 44 -5.15 -7.14 2.97
C TYR A 44 -6.40 -6.37 2.60
N MET A 45 -6.31 -5.50 1.60
CA MET A 45 -7.33 -4.52 1.27
C MET A 45 -7.89 -4.74 -0.13
N GLY A 46 -9.15 -4.51 -0.30
CA GLY A 46 -9.83 -4.65 -1.59
C GLY A 46 -11.26 -4.10 -1.56
N GLU A 47 -12.00 -4.30 -2.59
CA GLU A 47 -11.45 -4.78 -3.87
C GLU A 47 -11.17 -3.60 -4.78
N LEU A 48 -10.07 -3.66 -5.50
CA LEU A 48 -9.78 -2.71 -6.56
C LEU A 48 -10.70 -2.95 -7.77
N PRO A 49 -10.82 -1.99 -8.70
CA PRO A 49 -11.56 -2.22 -9.94
C PRO A 49 -11.11 -3.49 -10.67
N GLN A 50 -12.02 -4.05 -11.49
CA GLN A 50 -11.84 -5.35 -12.15
C GLN A 50 -10.56 -5.43 -12.99
N ASN A 51 -10.11 -4.33 -13.56
CA ASN A 51 -8.88 -4.32 -14.35
C ASN A 51 -7.62 -4.60 -13.52
N TRP A 52 -7.71 -4.54 -12.19
CA TRP A 52 -6.63 -4.89 -11.28
C TRP A 52 -6.65 -6.37 -10.86
N ASP A 53 -7.44 -7.19 -11.51
CA ASP A 53 -7.39 -8.64 -11.36
C ASP A 53 -6.17 -9.17 -12.11
N ILE A 54 -4.98 -8.80 -11.65
CA ILE A 54 -3.72 -9.18 -12.25
C ILE A 54 -3.06 -10.29 -11.43
N PRO A 55 -2.37 -11.23 -12.09
CA PRO A 55 -1.77 -12.35 -11.38
C PRO A 55 -0.53 -11.92 -10.60
N ARG A 56 -0.12 -12.75 -9.66
CA ARG A 56 1.20 -12.62 -9.04
C ARG A 56 2.28 -12.85 -10.09
N GLN A 57 3.47 -12.31 -9.88
CA GLN A 57 4.61 -12.59 -10.76
C GLN A 57 5.06 -14.05 -10.58
N GLN A 58 5.74 -14.58 -11.60
CA GLN A 58 6.18 -15.98 -11.58
C GLN A 58 7.33 -16.22 -10.58
N GLY A 59 8.20 -15.23 -10.41
CA GLY A 59 9.28 -15.30 -9.44
C GLY A 59 8.96 -14.53 -8.18
N LEU A 60 9.92 -14.48 -7.26
CA LEU A 60 9.82 -13.70 -6.04
C LEU A 60 10.77 -12.52 -6.11
N THR A 61 10.30 -11.36 -5.67
CA THR A 61 11.18 -10.26 -5.30
C THR A 61 11.81 -10.64 -3.95
N LYS A 62 13.13 -10.57 -3.85
CA LYS A 62 13.84 -11.03 -2.66
C LYS A 62 13.43 -10.29 -1.40
N SER A 63 13.21 -8.99 -1.51
CA SER A 63 12.74 -8.19 -0.39
C SER A 63 12.12 -6.90 -0.90
N VAL A 64 10.95 -6.56 -0.34
CA VAL A 64 10.35 -5.23 -0.45
C VAL A 64 10.38 -4.61 0.94
N PRO A 65 10.53 -3.27 1.06
CA PRO A 65 10.65 -2.64 2.37
C PRO A 65 9.32 -2.59 3.11
N ALA A 66 9.38 -2.35 4.40
CA ALA A 66 8.21 -2.00 5.19
C ALA A 66 7.54 -0.76 4.57
N GLY A 67 6.23 -0.70 4.59
CA GLY A 67 5.46 0.37 3.97
C GLY A 67 5.24 0.21 2.47
N ALA A 68 5.80 -0.84 1.86
CA ALA A 68 5.55 -1.11 0.44
C ALA A 68 4.07 -1.40 0.20
N LEU A 69 3.53 -0.78 -0.86
CA LEU A 69 2.22 -1.11 -1.40
C LEU A 69 2.41 -2.14 -2.49
N ILE A 70 1.79 -3.29 -2.34
CA ILE A 70 1.88 -4.37 -3.31
C ILE A 70 0.50 -4.77 -3.80
N VAL A 71 0.42 -5.27 -5.02
CA VAL A 71 -0.86 -5.56 -5.67
C VAL A 71 -0.84 -6.93 -6.35
N ALA A 72 -1.94 -7.64 -6.25
CA ALA A 72 -2.34 -8.77 -7.08
C ALA A 72 -3.81 -9.08 -6.84
N ILE A 73 -4.49 -9.66 -7.81
CA ILE A 73 -5.83 -10.26 -7.66
C ILE A 73 -6.83 -9.27 -7.03
N ARG A 74 -6.82 -8.01 -7.51
CA ARG A 74 -7.68 -6.92 -7.04
C ARG A 74 -7.49 -6.53 -5.57
N GLN A 75 -6.35 -6.89 -4.97
CA GLN A 75 -6.05 -6.56 -3.58
C GLN A 75 -4.77 -5.75 -3.46
N LEU A 76 -4.73 -4.88 -2.45
CA LEU A 76 -3.55 -4.16 -2.03
C LEU A 76 -3.13 -4.63 -0.64
N ILE A 77 -1.83 -4.69 -0.41
CA ILE A 77 -1.27 -4.96 0.90
C ILE A 77 -0.27 -3.86 1.23
N ILE A 78 -0.27 -3.41 2.48
CA ILE A 78 0.82 -2.60 3.03
C ILE A 78 1.69 -3.53 3.86
N PHE A 79 2.95 -3.70 3.48
CA PHE A 79 3.85 -4.57 4.23
C PHE A 79 4.24 -3.92 5.56
N THR A 80 4.04 -4.65 6.65
CA THR A 80 4.47 -4.24 7.98
C THR A 80 5.98 -4.28 8.12
N ASN A 81 6.61 -5.29 7.55
CA ASN A 81 8.05 -5.54 7.63
C ASN A 81 8.61 -5.80 6.23
N ALA A 82 9.92 -5.62 6.07
CA ALA A 82 10.59 -6.05 4.86
C ALA A 82 10.40 -7.55 4.66
N SER A 83 10.07 -7.98 3.45
CA SER A 83 9.71 -9.37 3.17
C SER A 83 9.84 -9.69 1.69
N PRO A 84 10.11 -10.95 1.33
CA PRO A 84 9.99 -11.38 -0.06
C PRO A 84 8.51 -11.48 -0.46
N THR A 85 8.22 -11.31 -1.75
CA THR A 85 6.86 -11.40 -2.25
C THR A 85 6.79 -11.73 -3.73
N GLY A 86 5.75 -12.46 -4.12
CA GLY A 86 5.35 -12.65 -5.51
C GLY A 86 4.37 -11.58 -6.01
N TRP A 87 3.98 -10.63 -5.17
CA TRP A 87 3.11 -9.51 -5.55
C TRP A 87 3.97 -8.35 -6.05
N ARG A 88 3.37 -7.46 -6.85
CA ARG A 88 4.13 -6.37 -7.46
C ARG A 88 4.14 -5.13 -6.60
N HIS A 89 5.33 -4.58 -6.41
CA HIS A 89 5.58 -3.38 -5.60
C HIS A 89 5.26 -2.14 -6.44
N ILE A 90 4.15 -1.48 -6.13
CA ILE A 90 3.62 -0.37 -6.93
C ILE A 90 3.60 0.98 -6.22
N GLY A 91 3.99 1.03 -4.97
CA GLY A 91 4.01 2.27 -4.21
C GLY A 91 4.65 2.09 -2.87
N GLN A 92 4.73 3.18 -2.13
CA GLN A 92 5.33 3.23 -0.81
C GLN A 92 4.56 4.22 0.05
N THR A 93 4.24 3.83 1.28
CA THR A 93 3.60 4.74 2.24
C THR A 93 4.49 4.92 3.46
N ALA A 94 4.40 6.09 4.06
CA ALA A 94 5.03 6.40 5.35
C ALA A 94 4.15 5.96 6.53
N PHE A 95 2.90 5.58 6.28
CA PHE A 95 1.98 5.10 7.30
C PHE A 95 2.43 3.75 7.84
N LYS A 96 2.55 3.63 9.15
CA LYS A 96 2.95 2.37 9.79
C LYS A 96 1.72 1.64 10.32
N THR A 97 1.53 0.40 9.86
CA THR A 97 0.38 -0.42 10.21
C THR A 97 0.52 -1.11 11.56
N PHE A 98 1.75 -1.27 12.04
CA PHE A 98 2.03 -1.84 13.36
C PHE A 98 2.98 -0.91 14.12
N ARG A 99 2.55 -0.51 15.34
CA ARG A 99 3.26 0.45 16.18
C ARG A 99 3.36 -0.13 17.59
N PRO A 100 4.33 -1.04 17.84
CA PRO A 100 4.36 -1.82 19.10
C PRO A 100 4.51 -0.96 20.37
N ARG A 101 5.00 0.28 20.23
CA ARG A 101 5.17 1.18 21.36
C ARG A 101 4.01 2.15 21.54
N SER A 102 2.98 2.06 20.72
CA SER A 102 1.80 2.90 20.80
C SER A 102 0.77 2.28 21.74
N ASP A 103 -0.13 3.11 22.28
CA ASP A 103 -1.30 2.64 23.03
C ASP A 103 -2.24 1.84 22.13
N THR A 104 -2.23 2.11 20.83
CA THR A 104 -3.00 1.38 19.82
C THR A 104 -2.04 0.79 18.80
N PRO A 105 -1.38 -0.34 19.11
CA PRO A 105 -0.32 -0.89 18.25
C PRO A 105 -0.80 -1.31 16.86
N PHE A 106 -2.06 -1.72 16.71
CA PHE A 106 -2.63 -2.09 15.43
C PHE A 106 -3.43 -0.90 14.89
N ALA A 107 -2.87 -0.22 13.90
CA ALA A 107 -3.45 1.01 13.38
C ALA A 107 -4.75 0.78 12.62
N LEU A 108 -4.93 -0.40 12.02
CA LEU A 108 -6.08 -0.72 11.18
C LEU A 108 -6.85 -1.91 11.71
N SER A 109 -8.14 -1.94 11.39
CA SER A 109 -9.04 -3.06 11.72
C SER A 109 -9.82 -3.46 10.49
N PRO A 110 -10.25 -4.74 10.36
CA PRO A 110 -11.15 -5.14 9.27
C PRO A 110 -12.38 -4.23 9.23
N GLY A 111 -12.74 -3.79 8.02
CA GLY A 111 -13.83 -2.85 7.80
C GLY A 111 -13.40 -1.40 7.63
N ASP A 112 -12.20 -1.05 8.05
CA ASP A 112 -11.66 0.30 7.80
C ASP A 112 -11.49 0.52 6.29
N GLU A 113 -11.71 1.75 5.85
CA GLU A 113 -11.49 2.16 4.45
C GLU A 113 -10.27 3.07 4.35
N LEU A 114 -9.51 2.90 3.28
CA LEU A 114 -8.32 3.69 3.01
C LEU A 114 -8.35 4.26 1.61
N CYS A 115 -7.76 5.45 1.48
CA CYS A 115 -7.44 6.07 0.20
C CYS A 115 -5.96 6.41 0.20
N PHE A 116 -5.35 6.38 -0.98
CA PHE A 116 -3.92 6.61 -1.15
C PHE A 116 -3.65 7.77 -2.11
N PRO A 117 -3.93 9.01 -1.72
CA PRO A 117 -3.57 10.16 -2.56
C PRO A 117 -2.08 10.16 -2.85
N SER A 118 -1.72 10.42 -4.10
CA SER A 118 -0.32 10.50 -4.50
C SER A 118 0.30 11.80 -3.99
N ILE A 119 1.50 11.72 -3.45
CA ILE A 119 2.27 12.87 -2.99
C ILE A 119 3.62 12.89 -3.70
N SER A 120 4.29 14.04 -3.68
CA SER A 120 5.62 14.18 -4.26
C SER A 120 6.66 13.43 -3.43
N ARG A 121 7.80 13.12 -4.07
CA ARG A 121 8.92 12.50 -3.36
C ARG A 121 9.42 13.41 -2.23
N ALA A 122 9.44 14.72 -2.46
CA ALA A 122 9.88 15.68 -1.45
C ALA A 122 8.95 15.66 -0.22
N GLU A 123 7.64 15.59 -0.43
CA GLU A 123 6.69 15.45 0.67
C GLU A 123 6.87 14.12 1.42
N TYR A 124 7.03 13.03 0.69
CA TYR A 124 7.27 11.72 1.30
C TYR A 124 8.53 11.74 2.17
N ASP A 125 9.64 12.27 1.65
CA ASP A 125 10.89 12.33 2.40
C ASP A 125 10.76 13.21 3.65
N LYS A 126 10.03 14.33 3.55
CA LYS A 126 9.75 15.21 4.69
C LYS A 126 8.94 14.48 5.77
N ILE A 127 7.89 13.77 5.38
CA ILE A 127 7.06 13.01 6.30
C ILE A 127 7.89 11.93 7.00
N THR A 128 8.67 11.15 6.26
CA THR A 128 9.48 10.08 6.85
C THR A 128 10.54 10.61 7.80
N ALA A 129 11.08 11.81 7.53
CA ALA A 129 12.10 12.42 8.38
C ALA A 129 11.53 13.01 9.67
N THR A 130 10.25 13.41 9.69
CA THR A 130 9.67 14.16 10.80
C THR A 130 8.57 13.39 11.57
N ASP A 131 8.02 12.33 10.99
CA ASP A 131 6.94 11.59 11.65
C ASP A 131 7.49 10.70 12.77
N GLU A 132 7.00 10.92 13.98
CA GLU A 132 7.38 10.14 15.15
C GLU A 132 6.29 9.18 15.60
N THR A 133 5.07 9.31 15.03
CA THR A 133 3.89 8.57 15.48
C THR A 133 3.62 7.31 14.65
N GLY A 134 4.14 7.24 13.42
CA GLY A 134 3.78 6.21 12.45
C GLY A 134 2.53 6.55 11.65
N GLN A 135 1.90 7.73 11.91
CA GLN A 135 0.71 8.16 11.17
C GLN A 135 1.00 8.48 9.70
N GLY A 136 2.28 8.86 9.40
CA GLY A 136 2.70 9.07 8.02
C GLY A 136 1.95 10.18 7.29
N GLY A 137 1.48 11.20 8.02
CA GLY A 137 0.69 12.29 7.44
C GLY A 137 -0.76 11.91 7.13
N ALA A 138 -1.21 10.73 7.52
CA ALA A 138 -2.57 10.29 7.26
C ALA A 138 -3.59 11.06 8.09
N GLU A 139 -4.76 11.28 7.52
CA GLU A 139 -5.91 11.87 8.19
C GLU A 139 -6.96 10.79 8.42
N THR A 140 -7.66 10.86 9.53
CA THR A 140 -8.69 9.88 9.86
C THR A 140 -10.06 10.55 9.99
N GLU A 141 -11.09 9.85 9.50
CA GLU A 141 -12.48 10.25 9.64
C GLU A 141 -13.29 9.06 10.13
N VAL A 142 -14.33 9.34 10.91
CA VAL A 142 -15.25 8.31 11.34
C VAL A 142 -16.27 8.07 10.23
N LEU A 143 -16.43 6.82 9.82
CA LEU A 143 -17.44 6.44 8.84
C LEU A 143 -18.81 6.39 9.52
N ALA A 144 -19.73 7.11 8.93
CA ALA A 144 -21.09 7.17 9.44
C ALA A 144 -21.96 6.02 8.94
#